data_af7cd490294bad447101ee3ca450740e
#
_entry.id   af7cd490294bad447101ee3ca450740e
#
_cell.length_a   1.000
_cell.length_b   1.000
_cell.length_c   1.000
_cell.angle_alpha   90.00
_cell.angle_beta   90.00
_cell.angle_gamma   90.00
#
_symmetry.space_group_name_H-M   'P 1'
#
loop_
_entity.id
_entity.type
_entity.pdbx_description
1 polymer ?
#
loop_
_entity_poly.entity_id
_entity_poly.type
_entity_poly.pdbx_seq_one_letter_code
_entity_poly.pdbx_strand_id
1 'polypeptide(L)'
;SLGFEVDYIPGFESDIQEFLDRYGPLTDDNILSVHFMEGVNNAFYCLDYSPEEFEKGFGPWIEKQYELYYKYYSTVRQAVRADLGEYTPKRIGHFDLIKKYQHHFGFERHLDRRNAQVVSDILHIMRVQGRELDYNMSGFFKPDCREMYPSRFIQGMAAIIGVPFVLGSDAHSVADIENVWG
;
A
#
# COMPACT_ATOMS: atom_id res chain seq x y z
N SER A 1 -2.46 -13.59 -16.86
CA SER A 1 -1.79 -12.28 -16.97
C SER A 1 -0.41 -12.33 -16.33
N LEU A 2 0.53 -11.63 -16.91
CA LEU A 2 1.86 -11.41 -16.36
C LEU A 2 1.93 -9.97 -15.85
N GLY A 3 2.46 -9.75 -14.65
CA GLY A 3 2.60 -8.42 -14.09
C GLY A 3 3.77 -8.32 -13.13
N PHE A 4 4.12 -7.09 -12.79
CA PHE A 4 5.08 -6.76 -11.75
C PHE A 4 4.38 -6.04 -10.61
N GLU A 5 4.89 -6.24 -9.41
CA GLU A 5 4.70 -5.32 -8.32
C GLU A 5 5.91 -4.39 -8.28
N VAL A 6 5.65 -3.09 -8.34
CA VAL A 6 6.69 -2.06 -8.42
C VAL A 6 6.62 -1.20 -7.16
N ASP A 7 7.75 -1.04 -6.50
CA ASP A 7 7.85 -0.18 -5.32
C ASP A 7 7.91 1.29 -5.70
N TYR A 8 7.03 2.08 -5.10
CA TYR A 8 7.17 3.52 -5.14
C TYR A 8 8.05 4.00 -3.99
N ILE A 9 9.13 4.67 -4.33
CA ILE A 9 10.04 5.32 -3.39
C ILE A 9 10.17 6.78 -3.81
N PRO A 10 9.81 7.75 -2.95
CA PRO A 10 9.94 9.17 -3.27
C PRO A 10 11.37 9.53 -3.67
N GLY A 11 11.51 10.27 -4.78
CA GLY A 11 12.81 10.68 -5.32
C GLY A 11 13.41 9.70 -6.33
N PHE A 12 12.78 8.54 -6.57
CA PHE A 12 13.21 7.53 -7.55
C PHE A 12 12.23 7.41 -8.74
N GLU A 13 11.39 8.42 -8.96
CA GLU A 13 10.35 8.37 -9.99
C GLU A 13 10.92 8.13 -11.38
N SER A 14 12.11 8.71 -11.70
CA SER A 14 12.75 8.50 -13.01
C SER A 14 13.25 7.07 -13.18
N ASP A 15 13.80 6.44 -12.14
CA ASP A 15 14.28 5.07 -12.21
C ASP A 15 13.10 4.10 -12.33
N ILE A 16 12.00 4.36 -11.62
CA ILE A 16 10.75 3.60 -11.72
C ILE A 16 10.17 3.73 -13.13
N GLN A 17 10.14 4.93 -13.70
CA GLN A 17 9.67 5.15 -15.06
C GLN A 17 10.53 4.39 -16.08
N GLU A 18 11.86 4.47 -15.98
CA GLU A 18 12.77 3.73 -16.88
C GLU A 18 12.49 2.22 -16.81
N PHE A 19 12.28 1.68 -15.62
CA PHE A 19 11.91 0.28 -15.43
C PHE A 19 10.57 -0.04 -16.12
N LEU A 20 9.55 0.80 -15.91
CA LEU A 20 8.23 0.61 -16.48
C LEU A 20 8.24 0.74 -18.01
N ASP A 21 8.97 1.70 -18.57
CA ASP A 21 9.11 1.88 -20.03
C ASP A 21 9.77 0.67 -20.68
N ARG A 22 10.70 0.03 -19.99
CA ARG A 22 11.41 -1.16 -20.46
C ARG A 22 10.59 -2.44 -20.39
N TYR A 23 9.87 -2.65 -19.29
CA TYR A 23 9.22 -3.93 -18.99
C TYR A 23 7.69 -3.89 -19.07
N GLY A 24 7.09 -2.72 -18.96
CA GLY A 24 5.65 -2.52 -19.05
C GLY A 24 5.02 -3.06 -20.35
N PRO A 25 5.67 -2.90 -21.53
CA PRO A 25 5.18 -3.48 -22.78
C PRO A 25 5.05 -5.00 -22.77
N LEU A 26 5.71 -5.68 -21.82
CA LEU A 26 5.74 -7.14 -21.70
C LEU A 26 4.71 -7.67 -20.67
N THR A 27 3.92 -6.78 -20.07
CA THR A 27 3.03 -7.10 -18.96
C THR A 27 1.59 -6.68 -19.26
N ASP A 28 0.64 -7.37 -18.62
CA ASP A 28 -0.79 -7.12 -18.78
C ASP A 28 -1.35 -6.25 -17.64
N ASP A 29 -0.81 -6.43 -16.42
CA ASP A 29 -1.35 -5.82 -15.21
C ASP A 29 -0.25 -5.65 -14.14
N ASN A 30 0.08 -4.42 -13.83
CA ASN A 30 1.10 -4.07 -12.85
C ASN A 30 0.49 -3.43 -11.61
N ILE A 31 1.15 -3.62 -10.48
CA ILE A 31 0.77 -3.08 -9.17
C ILE A 31 1.82 -2.06 -8.73
N LEU A 32 1.39 -0.90 -8.27
CA LEU A 32 2.25 0.10 -7.63
C LEU A 32 2.03 0.03 -6.11
N SER A 33 3.09 -0.25 -5.36
CA SER A 33 3.02 -0.47 -3.93
C SER A 33 3.98 0.43 -3.16
N VAL A 34 3.70 0.63 -1.87
CA VAL A 34 4.55 1.38 -0.96
C VAL A 34 5.02 0.43 0.15
N HIS A 35 6.17 -0.22 -0.07
CA HIS A 35 6.84 -1.04 0.94
C HIS A 35 7.89 -0.27 1.73
N PHE A 36 8.35 0.86 1.19
CA PHE A 36 9.41 1.66 1.81
C PHE A 36 8.91 3.06 2.15
N MET A 37 9.26 3.52 3.34
CA MET A 37 8.96 4.86 3.80
C MET A 37 10.18 5.46 4.49
N GLU A 38 10.36 6.77 4.34
CA GLU A 38 11.39 7.49 5.07
C GLU A 38 11.14 7.44 6.57
N GLY A 39 12.10 6.91 7.32
CA GLY A 39 12.09 6.79 8.76
C GLY A 39 13.12 7.67 9.44
N VAL A 40 13.75 7.15 10.50
CA VAL A 40 14.81 7.85 11.23
C VAL A 40 16.01 8.16 10.32
N ASN A 41 16.70 9.24 10.61
CA ASN A 41 17.91 9.69 9.87
C ASN A 41 17.67 9.92 8.36
N ASN A 42 16.43 10.19 7.94
CA ASN A 42 16.04 10.37 6.55
C ASN A 42 16.41 9.17 5.65
N ALA A 43 16.48 7.98 6.24
CA ALA A 43 16.70 6.73 5.52
C ALA A 43 15.39 6.01 5.23
N PHE A 44 15.33 5.26 4.13
CA PHE A 44 14.17 4.44 3.82
C PHE A 44 14.25 3.09 4.54
N TYR A 45 13.14 2.69 5.14
CA TYR A 45 12.98 1.41 5.82
C TYR A 45 11.80 0.65 5.27
N CYS A 46 11.94 -0.69 5.23
CA CYS A 46 10.88 -1.57 4.80
C CYS A 46 9.80 -1.66 5.88
N LEU A 47 8.54 -1.50 5.45
CA LEU A 47 7.38 -1.50 6.34
C LEU A 47 6.95 -2.90 6.76
N ASP A 48 7.33 -3.92 5.99
CA ASP A 48 6.70 -5.22 6.08
C ASP A 48 7.69 -6.39 6.16
N TYR A 49 8.97 -6.13 6.34
CA TYR A 49 9.97 -7.18 6.47
C TYR A 49 9.88 -7.91 7.81
N SER A 50 10.01 -7.18 8.92
CA SER A 50 9.81 -7.71 10.28
C SER A 50 9.40 -6.60 11.25
N PRO A 51 8.80 -6.95 12.43
CA PRO A 51 8.53 -5.97 13.48
C PRO A 51 9.78 -5.21 13.95
N GLU A 52 10.93 -5.90 14.04
CA GLU A 52 12.21 -5.31 14.47
C GLU A 52 12.72 -4.27 13.46
N GLU A 53 12.63 -4.57 12.16
CA GLU A 53 13.03 -3.61 11.11
C GLU A 53 12.07 -2.42 11.08
N PHE A 54 10.77 -2.66 11.29
CA PHE A 54 9.77 -1.62 11.43
C PHE A 54 10.07 -0.72 12.64
N GLU A 55 10.36 -1.29 13.82
CA GLU A 55 10.71 -0.53 15.02
C GLU A 55 12.01 0.27 14.83
N LYS A 56 13.01 -0.33 14.18
CA LYS A 56 14.28 0.35 13.86
C LYS A 56 14.06 1.60 13.01
N GLY A 57 13.18 1.52 12.01
CA GLY A 57 12.89 2.63 11.10
C GLY A 57 11.92 3.67 11.67
N PHE A 58 10.93 3.22 12.45
CA PHE A 58 9.78 4.02 12.82
C PHE A 58 9.53 4.12 14.34
N GLY A 59 10.42 3.60 15.17
CA GLY A 59 10.30 3.58 16.63
C GLY A 59 9.81 4.87 17.27
N PRO A 60 10.35 6.07 16.92
CA PRO A 60 9.91 7.33 17.50
C PRO A 60 8.44 7.71 17.23
N TRP A 61 7.79 7.04 16.27
CA TRP A 61 6.39 7.26 15.91
C TRP A 61 5.44 6.16 16.35
N ILE A 62 5.92 5.05 16.90
CA ILE A 62 5.04 3.93 17.34
C ILE A 62 4.01 4.42 18.35
N GLU A 63 4.42 5.17 19.36
CA GLU A 63 3.47 5.76 20.33
C GLU A 63 2.65 6.94 19.76
N LYS A 64 2.99 7.39 18.55
CA LYS A 64 2.31 8.45 17.82
C LYS A 64 1.67 7.90 16.54
N GLN A 65 0.97 6.81 16.66
CA GLN A 65 0.40 6.04 15.57
C GLN A 65 -0.23 6.89 14.46
N TYR A 66 -1.00 7.92 14.82
CA TYR A 66 -1.70 8.74 13.82
C TYR A 66 -0.75 9.64 13.02
N GLU A 67 0.40 10.00 13.57
CA GLU A 67 1.45 10.69 12.82
C GLU A 67 2.20 9.74 11.88
N LEU A 68 2.45 8.51 12.34
CA LEU A 68 3.00 7.44 11.52
C LEU A 68 2.10 7.13 10.32
N TYR A 69 0.80 6.98 10.56
CA TYR A 69 -0.20 6.75 9.52
C TYR A 69 -0.27 7.93 8.53
N TYR A 70 -0.23 9.16 9.03
CA TYR A 70 -0.20 10.33 8.18
C TYR A 70 1.02 10.36 7.26
N LYS A 71 2.19 9.99 7.78
CA LYS A 71 3.42 9.84 6.99
C LYS A 71 3.24 8.82 5.87
N TYR A 72 2.73 7.65 6.23
CA TYR A 72 2.47 6.58 5.27
C TYR A 72 1.48 6.99 4.18
N TYR A 73 0.29 7.48 4.55
CA TYR A 73 -0.71 7.89 3.56
C TYR A 73 -0.24 9.10 2.73
N SER A 74 0.65 9.94 3.27
CA SER A 74 1.29 10.99 2.47
C SER A 74 2.19 10.41 1.38
N THR A 75 2.92 9.33 1.67
CA THR A 75 3.71 8.59 0.67
C THR A 75 2.81 7.91 -0.35
N VAL A 76 1.74 7.23 0.07
CA VAL A 76 0.75 6.65 -0.85
C VAL A 76 0.14 7.73 -1.77
N ARG A 77 -0.15 8.92 -1.24
CA ARG A 77 -0.64 10.04 -2.05
C ARG A 77 0.37 10.50 -3.10
N GLN A 78 1.67 10.50 -2.77
CA GLN A 78 2.73 10.79 -3.74
C GLN A 78 2.76 9.71 -4.83
N ALA A 79 2.73 8.42 -4.45
CA ALA A 79 2.68 7.31 -5.40
C ALA A 79 1.48 7.41 -6.37
N VAL A 80 0.30 7.70 -5.85
CA VAL A 80 -0.91 7.86 -6.67
C VAL A 80 -0.81 9.07 -7.62
N ARG A 81 -0.12 10.12 -7.23
CA ARG A 81 0.07 11.34 -8.04
C ARG A 81 1.24 11.28 -9.00
N ALA A 82 2.16 10.35 -8.80
CA ALA A 82 3.36 10.26 -9.63
C ALA A 82 2.98 9.99 -11.09
N ASP A 83 3.57 10.77 -11.97
CA ASP A 83 3.58 10.49 -13.41
C ASP A 83 4.80 9.59 -13.68
N LEU A 84 4.54 8.32 -13.93
CA LEU A 84 5.56 7.30 -14.19
C LEU A 84 5.54 6.86 -15.67
N GLY A 85 5.00 7.70 -16.57
CA GLY A 85 4.94 7.45 -17.99
C GLY A 85 3.74 6.60 -18.41
N GLU A 86 3.80 6.11 -19.66
CA GLU A 86 2.69 5.38 -20.31
C GLU A 86 2.29 4.10 -19.57
N TYR A 87 3.27 3.42 -18.95
CA TYR A 87 3.07 2.14 -18.26
C TYR A 87 2.84 2.29 -16.75
N THR A 88 2.46 3.47 -16.29
CA THR A 88 2.09 3.69 -14.88
C THR A 88 1.03 2.69 -14.43
N PRO A 89 1.30 1.87 -13.39
CA PRO A 89 0.35 0.87 -12.93
C PRO A 89 -0.97 1.50 -12.50
N LYS A 90 -2.09 0.93 -12.91
CA LYS A 90 -3.43 1.40 -12.49
C LYS A 90 -3.79 0.94 -11.09
N ARG A 91 -3.34 -0.27 -10.71
CA ARG A 91 -3.63 -0.89 -9.43
C ARG A 91 -2.68 -0.40 -8.36
N ILE A 92 -3.22 0.01 -7.21
CA ILE A 92 -2.48 0.35 -6.00
C ILE A 92 -2.54 -0.84 -5.06
N GLY A 93 -1.38 -1.41 -4.74
CA GLY A 93 -1.23 -2.59 -3.90
C GLY A 93 -1.51 -2.29 -2.43
N HIS A 94 -1.97 -3.30 -1.68
CA HIS A 94 -2.19 -3.31 -0.22
C HIS A 94 -2.19 -1.92 0.45
N PHE A 95 -3.16 -1.11 0.06
CA PHE A 95 -3.25 0.35 0.25
C PHE A 95 -2.92 0.85 1.67
N ASP A 96 -3.14 0.07 2.70
CA ASP A 96 -2.85 0.39 4.10
C ASP A 96 -1.90 -0.61 4.77
N LEU A 97 -0.82 -0.99 4.07
CA LEU A 97 0.22 -1.91 4.54
C LEU A 97 0.83 -1.50 5.89
N ILE A 98 0.80 -0.22 6.23
CA ILE A 98 1.23 0.31 7.53
C ILE A 98 0.60 -0.43 8.73
N LYS A 99 -0.53 -1.11 8.51
CA LYS A 99 -1.26 -1.87 9.52
C LYS A 99 -0.74 -3.30 9.69
N LYS A 100 0.28 -3.73 8.94
CA LYS A 100 0.78 -5.11 8.96
C LYS A 100 1.12 -5.62 10.37
N TYR A 101 1.68 -4.76 11.20
CA TYR A 101 2.07 -5.09 12.57
C TYR A 101 1.17 -4.43 13.63
N GLN A 102 -0.10 -4.14 13.29
CA GLN A 102 -1.00 -3.42 14.18
C GLN A 102 -1.25 -4.14 15.51
N HIS A 103 -1.29 -5.49 15.53
CA HIS A 103 -1.43 -6.26 16.76
C HIS A 103 -0.14 -6.32 17.57
N HIS A 104 1.01 -6.41 16.90
CA HIS A 104 2.31 -6.42 17.56
C HIS A 104 2.56 -5.14 18.35
N PHE A 105 2.28 -3.98 17.76
CA PHE A 105 2.50 -2.67 18.37
C PHE A 105 1.27 -2.13 19.11
N GLY A 106 0.17 -2.85 19.14
CA GLY A 106 -1.07 -2.41 19.82
C GLY A 106 -1.73 -1.20 19.16
N PHE A 107 -1.60 -1.05 17.84
CA PHE A 107 -2.21 0.06 17.11
C PHE A 107 -3.73 -0.04 17.10
N GLU A 108 -4.38 1.12 17.22
CA GLU A 108 -5.81 1.26 17.02
C GLU A 108 -6.19 1.00 15.56
N ARG A 109 -7.27 0.24 15.35
CA ARG A 109 -7.71 -0.13 14.00
C ARG A 109 -8.35 1.01 13.22
N HIS A 110 -8.89 2.01 13.91
CA HIS A 110 -9.56 3.14 13.28
C HIS A 110 -8.55 4.21 12.87
N LEU A 111 -8.93 4.99 11.86
CA LEU A 111 -8.22 6.20 11.47
C LEU A 111 -8.77 7.38 12.26
N ASP A 112 -7.89 8.28 12.68
CA ASP A 112 -8.33 9.59 13.17
C ASP A 112 -8.89 10.44 12.01
N ARG A 113 -9.49 11.57 12.36
CA ARG A 113 -10.12 12.47 11.38
C ARG A 113 -9.14 12.94 10.29
N ARG A 114 -7.90 13.22 10.66
CA ARG A 114 -6.86 13.71 9.73
C ARG A 114 -6.50 12.65 8.71
N ASN A 115 -6.23 11.43 9.17
CA ASN A 115 -5.89 10.32 8.30
C ASN A 115 -7.06 9.89 7.42
N ALA A 116 -8.28 9.88 7.97
CA ALA A 116 -9.49 9.61 7.20
C ALA A 116 -9.67 10.63 6.06
N GLN A 117 -9.39 11.92 6.30
CA GLN A 117 -9.45 12.95 5.25
C GLN A 117 -8.39 12.71 4.18
N VAL A 118 -7.13 12.42 4.56
CA VAL A 118 -6.05 12.13 3.60
C VAL A 118 -6.39 10.92 2.74
N VAL A 119 -6.90 9.85 3.34
CA VAL A 119 -7.36 8.66 2.61
C VAL A 119 -8.50 9.01 1.64
N SER A 120 -9.48 9.79 2.09
CA SER A 120 -10.55 10.27 1.21
C SER A 120 -10.01 11.04 0.00
N ASP A 121 -9.09 11.96 0.23
CA ASP A 121 -8.45 12.75 -0.84
C ASP A 121 -7.72 11.85 -1.84
N ILE A 122 -6.98 10.83 -1.36
CA ILE A 122 -6.29 9.86 -2.22
C ILE A 122 -7.31 9.10 -3.07
N LEU A 123 -8.37 8.59 -2.47
CA LEU A 123 -9.41 7.84 -3.18
C LEU A 123 -10.11 8.68 -4.25
N HIS A 124 -10.36 9.97 -4.00
CA HIS A 124 -10.88 10.88 -5.03
C HIS A 124 -9.91 11.07 -6.20
N ILE A 125 -8.60 11.21 -5.91
CA ILE A 125 -7.57 11.28 -6.96
C ILE A 125 -7.56 9.99 -7.78
N MET A 126 -7.56 8.82 -7.11
CA MET A 126 -7.62 7.52 -7.76
C MET A 126 -8.84 7.39 -8.68
N ARG A 127 -10.03 7.81 -8.20
CA ARG A 127 -11.26 7.79 -8.99
C ARG A 127 -11.15 8.64 -10.25
N VAL A 128 -10.58 9.84 -10.14
CA VAL A 128 -10.39 10.76 -11.29
C VAL A 128 -9.38 10.21 -12.29
N GLN A 129 -8.31 9.57 -11.81
CA GLN A 129 -7.27 8.98 -12.64
C GLN A 129 -7.65 7.59 -13.21
N GLY A 130 -8.80 7.03 -12.84
CA GLY A 130 -9.19 5.68 -13.25
C GLY A 130 -8.30 4.58 -12.65
N ARG A 131 -7.73 4.83 -11.47
CA ARG A 131 -6.94 3.84 -10.74
C ARG A 131 -7.84 2.88 -9.96
N GLU A 132 -7.27 1.75 -9.57
CA GLU A 132 -7.95 0.64 -8.92
C GLU A 132 -7.25 0.30 -7.61
N LEU A 133 -8.00 -0.24 -6.65
CA LEU A 133 -7.47 -0.78 -5.41
C LEU A 133 -7.25 -2.28 -5.53
N ASP A 134 -6.10 -2.75 -5.09
CA ASP A 134 -5.87 -4.17 -4.84
C ASP A 134 -6.70 -4.61 -3.63
N TYR A 135 -7.68 -5.50 -3.86
CA TYR A 135 -8.44 -6.15 -2.79
C TYR A 135 -7.64 -7.36 -2.31
N ASN A 136 -6.75 -7.11 -1.35
CA ASN A 136 -5.70 -8.04 -0.94
C ASN A 136 -6.10 -8.76 0.35
N MET A 137 -6.20 -10.08 0.28
CA MET A 137 -6.61 -10.90 1.41
C MET A 137 -5.44 -11.34 2.30
N SER A 138 -4.19 -11.16 1.87
CA SER A 138 -3.02 -11.71 2.58
C SER A 138 -2.94 -11.26 4.04
N GLY A 139 -3.23 -10.01 4.34
CA GLY A 139 -3.19 -9.46 5.68
C GLY A 139 -4.13 -10.16 6.67
N PHE A 140 -5.24 -10.71 6.19
CA PHE A 140 -6.18 -11.45 7.04
C PHE A 140 -5.54 -12.69 7.67
N PHE A 141 -4.64 -13.35 6.96
CA PHE A 141 -3.95 -14.56 7.40
C PHE A 141 -2.64 -14.27 8.16
N LYS A 142 -2.18 -13.00 8.20
CA LYS A 142 -0.98 -12.61 8.95
C LYS A 142 -1.33 -12.40 10.44
N PRO A 143 -0.60 -13.02 11.38
CA PRO A 143 -0.94 -13.00 12.81
C PRO A 143 -0.95 -11.59 13.42
N ASP A 144 -0.11 -10.70 12.91
CA ASP A 144 0.03 -9.33 13.42
C ASP A 144 -0.85 -8.31 12.70
N CYS A 145 -1.48 -8.67 11.56
CA CYS A 145 -2.41 -7.82 10.84
C CYS A 145 -3.88 -8.18 11.11
N ARG A 146 -4.30 -9.40 10.78
CA ARG A 146 -5.66 -9.95 10.92
C ARG A 146 -6.74 -9.07 10.27
N GLU A 147 -6.40 -8.38 9.21
CA GLU A 147 -7.29 -7.53 8.44
C GLU A 147 -6.85 -7.54 6.97
N MET A 148 -7.81 -7.45 6.05
CA MET A 148 -7.51 -7.33 4.61
C MET A 148 -6.96 -5.95 4.29
N TYR A 149 -6.26 -5.85 3.16
CA TYR A 149 -5.88 -4.58 2.57
C TYR A 149 -6.76 -4.26 1.35
N PRO A 150 -7.33 -3.07 1.27
CA PRO A 150 -7.45 -2.11 2.36
C PRO A 150 -8.41 -2.59 3.45
N SER A 151 -8.28 -2.02 4.65
CA SER A 151 -9.18 -2.28 5.78
C SER A 151 -10.65 -1.97 5.43
N ARG A 152 -11.59 -2.61 6.14
CA ARG A 152 -13.03 -2.46 5.88
C ARG A 152 -13.51 -1.01 5.86
N PHE A 153 -12.92 -0.16 6.70
CA PHE A 153 -13.27 1.26 6.72
C PHE A 153 -12.91 1.92 5.39
N ILE A 154 -11.70 1.68 4.88
CA ILE A 154 -11.24 2.24 3.60
C ILE A 154 -12.02 1.61 2.42
N GLN A 155 -12.34 0.32 2.49
CA GLN A 155 -13.21 -0.32 1.49
C GLN A 155 -14.56 0.38 1.38
N GLY A 156 -15.19 0.69 2.52
CA GLY A 156 -16.46 1.44 2.55
C GLY A 156 -16.35 2.82 1.92
N MET A 157 -15.27 3.56 2.22
CA MET A 157 -15.00 4.86 1.61
C MET A 157 -14.80 4.74 0.10
N ALA A 158 -13.99 3.79 -0.34
CA ALA A 158 -13.69 3.55 -1.75
C ALA A 158 -14.96 3.18 -2.55
N ALA A 159 -15.83 2.35 -1.98
CA ALA A 159 -17.10 1.98 -2.59
C ALA A 159 -18.03 3.21 -2.76
N ILE A 160 -18.11 4.08 -1.75
CA ILE A 160 -18.91 5.31 -1.81
C ILE A 160 -18.36 6.28 -2.87
N ILE A 161 -17.03 6.41 -2.96
CA ILE A 161 -16.36 7.30 -3.93
C ILE A 161 -16.40 6.70 -5.35
N GLY A 162 -16.54 5.38 -5.47
CA GLY A 162 -16.59 4.66 -6.74
C GLY A 162 -15.20 4.31 -7.28
N VAL A 163 -14.23 4.01 -6.41
CA VAL A 163 -12.95 3.42 -6.79
C VAL A 163 -13.13 1.91 -6.97
N PRO A 164 -12.80 1.33 -8.14
CA PRO A 164 -12.96 -0.10 -8.36
C PRO A 164 -11.93 -0.91 -7.59
N PHE A 165 -12.29 -2.17 -7.31
CA PHE A 165 -11.42 -3.15 -6.67
C PHE A 165 -11.05 -4.25 -7.65
N VAL A 166 -9.81 -4.71 -7.57
CA VAL A 166 -9.32 -5.90 -8.26
C VAL A 166 -8.83 -6.89 -7.21
N LEU A 167 -9.30 -8.13 -7.28
CA LEU A 167 -8.93 -9.15 -6.31
C LEU A 167 -7.48 -9.57 -6.50
N GLY A 168 -6.70 -9.50 -5.40
CA GLY A 168 -5.33 -9.95 -5.30
C GLY A 168 -5.14 -10.93 -4.15
N SER A 169 -4.36 -11.99 -4.37
CA SER A 169 -4.01 -12.96 -3.32
C SER A 169 -2.76 -12.57 -2.55
N ASP A 170 -1.85 -11.85 -3.20
CA ASP A 170 -0.52 -11.57 -2.69
C ASP A 170 0.18 -12.86 -2.16
N ALA A 171 -0.04 -13.95 -2.89
CA ALA A 171 0.41 -15.27 -2.51
C ALA A 171 1.89 -15.44 -2.83
N HIS A 172 2.68 -15.83 -1.83
CA HIS A 172 4.10 -16.13 -1.94
C HIS A 172 4.37 -17.65 -1.88
N SER A 173 3.32 -18.44 -1.68
CA SER A 173 3.38 -19.90 -1.64
C SER A 173 2.07 -20.53 -2.14
N VAL A 174 2.12 -21.83 -2.43
CA VAL A 174 0.90 -22.60 -2.79
C VAL A 174 -0.13 -22.57 -1.66
N ALA A 175 0.32 -22.65 -0.41
CA ALA A 175 -0.56 -22.58 0.75
C ALA A 175 -1.29 -21.22 0.85
N ASP A 176 -0.64 -20.12 0.47
CA ASP A 176 -1.29 -18.80 0.44
C ASP A 176 -2.41 -18.76 -0.60
N ILE A 177 -2.22 -19.41 -1.75
CA ILE A 177 -3.26 -19.54 -2.79
C ILE A 177 -4.46 -20.34 -2.26
N GLU A 178 -4.19 -21.47 -1.59
CA GLU A 178 -5.23 -22.30 -0.99
C GLU A 178 -6.02 -21.56 0.09
N ASN A 179 -5.38 -20.72 0.88
CA ASN A 179 -6.04 -19.89 1.89
C ASN A 179 -7.01 -18.86 1.28
N VAL A 180 -6.74 -18.38 0.08
CA VAL A 180 -7.56 -17.34 -0.58
C VAL A 180 -8.64 -17.94 -1.47
N TRP A 181 -8.38 -19.09 -2.13
CA TRP A 181 -9.21 -19.65 -3.20
C TRP A 181 -9.76 -21.07 -2.89
N GLY A 182 -9.31 -21.70 -1.80
CA GLY A 182 -9.78 -23.02 -1.31
C GLY A 182 -10.96 -22.88 -0.38
#